data_0d5f632c60e04f9faaa89f51848177af
#
_entry.id   0d5f632c60e04f9faaa89f51848177af
#
_cell.length_a   1.000
_cell.length_b   1.000
_cell.length_c   1.000
_cell.angle_alpha   90.00
_cell.angle_beta   90.00
_cell.angle_gamma   90.00
#
_symmetry.space_group_name_H-M   'P 1'
#
loop_
_entity.id
_entity.type
_entity.pdbx_description
1 polymer ?
#
loop_
_entity_poly.entity_id
_entity_poly.type
_entity_poly.pdbx_seq_one_letter_code
_entity_poly.pdbx_strand_id
1 'polypeptide(L)'
;MVFEVFLVILHMYKINQMAETKDINRIKVMLVEKKRSNKWLAEQLGKDPATVSKWCTNTSQPTLETLLKIAELLEVNYTELVRAESVISPRN
;
A
#
# COMPACT_ATOMS: atom_id res chain seq x y z
N MET A 1 -34.54 2.46 -15.17
CA MET A 1 -33.46 2.62 -16.12
C MET A 1 -32.41 3.58 -15.61
N VAL A 2 -32.76 4.83 -15.50
CA VAL A 2 -31.80 5.82 -15.01
C VAL A 2 -31.33 5.45 -13.60
N PHE A 3 -32.26 4.98 -12.77
CA PHE A 3 -31.94 4.61 -11.42
C PHE A 3 -30.95 3.43 -11.37
N GLU A 4 -31.14 2.47 -12.23
CA GLU A 4 -30.24 1.31 -12.30
C GLU A 4 -28.86 1.71 -12.74
N VAL A 5 -28.78 2.60 -13.72
CA VAL A 5 -27.48 3.10 -14.20
C VAL A 5 -26.78 3.85 -13.09
N PHE A 6 -27.53 4.65 -12.35
CA PHE A 6 -26.98 5.41 -11.23
C PHE A 6 -26.39 4.48 -10.17
N LEU A 7 -27.10 3.40 -9.84
CA LEU A 7 -26.63 2.46 -8.84
C LEU A 7 -25.34 1.75 -9.31
N VAL A 8 -25.28 1.40 -10.58
CA VAL A 8 -24.07 0.75 -11.12
C VAL A 8 -22.88 1.70 -11.06
N ILE A 9 -23.10 2.95 -11.46
CA ILE A 9 -22.03 3.92 -11.43
C ILE A 9 -21.54 4.16 -10.00
N LEU A 10 -22.47 4.27 -9.07
CA LEU A 10 -22.13 4.48 -7.67
C LEU A 10 -21.33 3.31 -7.12
N HIS A 11 -21.73 2.10 -7.48
CA HIS A 11 -21.04 0.89 -7.04
C HIS A 11 -19.61 0.86 -7.58
N MET A 12 -19.46 1.16 -8.85
CA MET A 12 -18.13 1.18 -9.47
C MET A 12 -17.24 2.27 -8.86
N TYR A 13 -17.84 3.39 -8.54
CA TYR A 13 -17.11 4.49 -7.91
C TYR A 13 -16.53 4.03 -6.56
N LYS A 14 -17.32 3.33 -5.77
CA LYS A 14 -16.86 2.85 -4.48
C LYS A 14 -15.74 1.83 -4.63
N ILE A 15 -15.87 0.94 -5.60
CA ILE A 15 -14.85 -0.07 -5.84
C ILE A 15 -13.55 0.60 -6.25
N ASN A 16 -13.62 1.59 -7.13
CA ASN A 16 -12.43 2.31 -7.57
C ASN A 16 -11.75 3.03 -6.42
N GLN A 17 -12.54 3.64 -5.55
CA GLN A 17 -11.97 4.35 -4.41
C GLN A 17 -11.26 3.39 -3.47
N MET A 18 -11.84 2.24 -3.25
CA MET A 18 -11.22 1.25 -2.39
C MET A 18 -9.92 0.74 -3.00
N ALA A 19 -9.91 0.53 -4.30
CA ALA A 19 -8.71 0.09 -4.97
C ALA A 19 -7.62 1.16 -4.90
N GLU A 20 -8.01 2.42 -5.09
CA GLU A 20 -7.03 3.51 -5.06
C GLU A 20 -6.40 3.68 -3.69
N THR A 21 -7.16 3.42 -2.62
CA THR A 21 -6.63 3.59 -1.27
C THR A 21 -5.92 2.37 -0.76
N LYS A 22 -6.04 1.24 -1.46
CA LYS A 22 -5.56 -0.02 -0.93
C LYS A 22 -4.24 -0.51 -1.46
N ASP A 23 -3.73 0.07 -2.51
CA ASP A 23 -2.57 -0.55 -3.14
C ASP A 23 -1.48 0.45 -3.46
N ILE A 24 -1.28 1.40 -2.58
CA ILE A 24 -0.28 2.42 -2.89
C ILE A 24 1.12 2.02 -2.45
N ASN A 25 1.26 1.06 -1.50
CA ASN A 25 2.60 0.59 -1.18
C ASN A 25 2.72 -0.90 -1.49
N ARG A 26 3.95 -1.32 -1.71
CA ARG A 26 4.29 -2.70 -2.02
C ARG A 26 5.17 -3.31 -0.93
N ILE A 27 4.98 -2.88 0.30
CA ILE A 27 5.83 -3.35 1.40
C ILE A 27 5.71 -4.86 1.56
N LYS A 28 4.49 -5.38 1.50
CA LYS A 28 4.28 -6.81 1.66
C LYS A 28 5.01 -7.60 0.57
N VAL A 29 4.92 -7.14 -0.67
CA VAL A 29 5.57 -7.81 -1.78
C VAL A 29 7.07 -7.87 -1.56
N MET A 30 7.65 -6.75 -1.14
CA MET A 30 9.10 -6.70 -0.94
C MET A 30 9.53 -7.56 0.25
N LEU A 31 8.73 -7.60 1.30
CA LEU A 31 9.04 -8.46 2.43
C LEU A 31 9.07 -9.92 1.99
N VAL A 32 8.09 -10.33 1.20
CA VAL A 32 8.04 -11.70 0.70
C VAL A 32 9.26 -11.99 -0.17
N GLU A 33 9.58 -11.07 -1.07
CA GLU A 33 10.74 -11.27 -1.95
C GLU A 33 12.03 -11.38 -1.16
N LYS A 34 12.16 -10.61 -0.09
CA LYS A 34 13.36 -10.64 0.73
C LYS A 34 13.29 -11.70 1.84
N LYS A 35 12.20 -12.45 1.87
CA LYS A 35 12.00 -13.53 2.86
C LYS A 35 12.06 -12.98 4.27
N ARG A 36 11.40 -11.85 4.50
CA ARG A 36 11.33 -11.22 5.81
C ARG A 36 9.87 -11.14 6.25
N SER A 37 9.66 -11.15 7.55
CA SER A 37 8.33 -11.11 8.13
C SER A 37 7.96 -9.70 8.57
N ASN A 38 6.66 -9.48 8.77
CA ASN A 38 6.18 -8.24 9.36
C ASN A 38 6.81 -8.02 10.73
N LYS A 39 6.94 -9.09 11.50
CA LYS A 39 7.51 -8.99 12.83
C LYS A 39 8.96 -8.54 12.77
N TRP A 40 9.71 -9.09 11.84
CA TRP A 40 11.10 -8.67 11.65
C TRP A 40 11.18 -7.17 11.36
N LEU A 41 10.33 -6.70 10.45
CA LEU A 41 10.35 -5.30 10.08
C LEU A 41 9.98 -4.41 11.27
N ALA A 42 8.97 -4.83 12.02
CA ALA A 42 8.56 -4.09 13.20
C ALA A 42 9.70 -3.96 14.20
N GLU A 43 10.42 -5.05 14.41
CA GLU A 43 11.55 -5.05 15.31
C GLU A 43 12.66 -4.12 14.83
N GLN A 44 12.94 -4.14 13.54
CA GLN A 44 13.99 -3.28 12.99
C GLN A 44 13.63 -1.80 13.12
N LEU A 45 12.36 -1.48 13.01
CA LEU A 45 11.92 -0.09 13.06
C LEU A 45 11.54 0.37 14.47
N GLY A 46 11.49 -0.55 15.42
CA GLY A 46 11.02 -0.21 16.77
C GLY A 46 9.55 0.16 16.75
N LYS A 47 8.76 -0.48 15.90
CA LYS A 47 7.33 -0.20 15.77
C LYS A 47 6.52 -1.40 16.23
N ASP A 48 5.25 -1.13 16.53
CA ASP A 48 4.30 -2.16 16.89
C ASP A 48 4.03 -3.05 15.66
N PRO A 49 4.06 -4.39 15.82
CA PRO A 49 3.73 -5.27 14.71
C PRO A 49 2.37 -5.00 14.09
N ALA A 50 1.39 -4.58 14.89
CA ALA A 50 0.07 -4.24 14.36
C ALA A 50 0.15 -3.06 13.39
N THR A 51 1.01 -2.10 13.69
CA THR A 51 1.19 -0.94 12.81
C THR A 51 1.78 -1.38 11.47
N VAL A 52 2.81 -2.22 11.52
CA VAL A 52 3.43 -2.71 10.30
C VAL A 52 2.44 -3.54 9.49
N SER A 53 1.63 -4.34 10.17
CA SER A 53 0.62 -5.13 9.48
C SER A 53 -0.37 -4.26 8.72
N LYS A 54 -0.75 -3.12 9.29
CA LYS A 54 -1.64 -2.19 8.60
C LYS A 54 -0.98 -1.60 7.36
N TRP A 55 0.32 -1.36 7.41
CA TRP A 55 1.03 -0.89 6.22
C TRP A 55 1.03 -1.97 5.15
N CYS A 56 1.25 -3.21 5.54
CA CYS A 56 1.32 -4.31 4.58
C CYS A 56 0.00 -4.55 3.89
N THR A 57 -1.11 -4.27 4.56
CA THR A 57 -2.44 -4.42 3.96
C THR A 57 -2.92 -3.12 3.33
N ASN A 58 -2.10 -2.09 3.35
CA ASN A 58 -2.46 -0.76 2.84
C ASN A 58 -3.66 -0.15 3.56
N THR A 59 -3.90 -0.58 4.79
CA THR A 59 -4.92 0.02 5.63
C THR A 59 -4.47 1.40 6.10
N SER A 60 -3.19 1.55 6.36
CA SER A 60 -2.58 2.85 6.65
C SER A 60 -1.21 2.85 6.01
N GLN A 61 -0.59 4.02 5.95
CA GLN A 61 0.68 4.16 5.27
C GLN A 61 1.74 4.67 6.24
N PRO A 62 2.98 4.25 6.08
CA PRO A 62 4.08 4.82 6.84
C PRO A 62 4.36 6.24 6.37
N THR A 63 5.04 7.00 7.21
CA THR A 63 5.52 8.30 6.77
C THR A 63 6.58 8.11 5.70
N LEU A 64 6.84 9.16 4.95
CA LEU A 64 7.87 9.08 3.92
C LEU A 64 9.21 8.71 4.53
N GLU A 65 9.52 9.30 5.68
CA GLU A 65 10.79 9.01 6.35
C GLU A 65 10.89 7.53 6.71
N THR A 66 9.81 6.97 7.23
CA THR A 66 9.78 5.55 7.56
C THR A 66 9.89 4.68 6.31
N LEU A 67 9.23 5.10 5.24
CA LEU A 67 9.30 4.37 3.98
C LEU A 67 10.73 4.28 3.47
N LEU A 68 11.47 5.37 3.57
CA LEU A 68 12.87 5.37 3.16
C LEU A 68 13.71 4.45 4.03
N LYS A 69 13.40 4.37 5.31
CA LYS A 69 14.08 3.44 6.19
C LYS A 69 13.78 1.99 5.83
N ILE A 70 12.53 1.71 5.48
CA ILE A 70 12.15 0.37 5.06
C ILE A 70 12.93 -0.03 3.81
N ALA A 71 13.03 0.90 2.85
CA ALA A 71 13.78 0.64 1.64
C ALA A 71 15.23 0.29 1.96
N GLU A 72 15.83 1.04 2.87
CA GLU A 72 17.20 0.79 3.28
C GLU A 72 17.36 -0.58 3.94
N LEU A 73 16.43 -0.91 4.84
CA LEU A 73 16.49 -2.19 5.53
C LEU A 73 16.32 -3.38 4.58
N LEU A 74 15.49 -3.22 3.57
CA LEU A 74 15.25 -4.28 2.59
C LEU A 74 16.23 -4.23 1.44
N GLU A 75 17.08 -3.21 1.41
CA GLU A 75 18.09 -3.05 0.36
C GLU A 75 17.43 -2.96 -1.02
N VAL A 76 16.40 -2.15 -1.10
CA VAL A 76 15.72 -1.91 -2.37
C VAL A 76 15.62 -0.41 -2.59
N ASN A 77 15.35 -0.02 -3.82
CA ASN A 77 15.08 1.37 -4.13
C ASN A 77 13.69 1.72 -3.60
N TYR A 78 13.53 2.91 -3.05
CA TYR A 78 12.24 3.29 -2.47
C TYR A 78 11.12 3.23 -3.52
N THR A 79 11.45 3.40 -4.79
CA THR A 79 10.45 3.33 -5.85
C THR A 79 9.85 1.95 -5.98
N GLU A 80 10.53 0.93 -5.48
CA GLU A 80 9.98 -0.43 -5.49
C GLU A 80 8.95 -0.64 -4.39
N LEU A 81 8.85 0.31 -3.46
CA LEU A 81 7.87 0.22 -2.38
C LEU A 81 6.60 1.01 -2.67
N VAL A 82 6.52 1.68 -3.80
CA VAL A 82 5.40 2.55 -4.12
C VAL A 82 4.77 2.12 -5.43
N ARG A 83 3.44 2.13 -5.47
CA ARG A 83 2.71 1.85 -6.70
C ARG A 83 2.26 3.17 -7.29
N ALA A 84 3.05 3.71 -8.16
CA ALA A 84 2.73 5.00 -8.76
C ALA A 84 1.42 4.96 -9.54
N GLU A 85 1.13 3.83 -10.16
CA GLU A 85 -0.09 3.71 -10.96
C GLU A 85 -1.35 3.83 -10.12
N SER A 86 -1.27 3.46 -8.84
CA SER A 86 -2.43 3.55 -7.98
C SER A 86 -2.73 4.98 -7.56
N VAL A 87 -1.71 5.82 -7.57
CA VAL A 87 -1.84 7.20 -7.14
C VAL A 87 -2.05 8.13 -8.33
N ILE A 88 -1.28 7.91 -9.39
CA ILE A 88 -1.37 8.74 -10.59
C ILE A 88 -2.37 8.08 -11.52
N SER A 89 -3.53 8.70 -11.62
CA SER A 89 -4.55 8.18 -12.49
C SER A 89 -4.07 8.24 -13.93
N PRO A 90 -4.06 7.14 -14.61
CA PRO A 90 -3.63 7.15 -15.99
C PRO A 90 -4.64 7.88 -16.80
N ARG A 91 -4.57 8.63 -17.32
CA ARG A 91 -5.37 9.23 -18.01
C ARG A 91 -5.35 9.11 -19.04
N ASN A 92 -5.38 8.83 -19.34
CA ASN A 92 -5.31 8.79 -20.25
C ASN A 92 -5.48 8.81 -20.58
#